data_1976e2071a8ba7b91b92f654a210980d
#
_entry.id   1976e2071a8ba7b91b92f654a210980d
#
_cell.length_a   1.000
_cell.length_b   1.000
_cell.length_c   1.000
_cell.angle_alpha   90.00
_cell.angle_beta   90.00
_cell.angle_gamma   90.00
#
_symmetry.space_group_name_H-M   'P 1'
#
loop_
_entity.id
_entity.type
_entity.pdbx_description
1 polymer ?
#
loop_
_entity_poly.entity_id
_entity_poly.type
_entity_poly.pdbx_seq_one_letter_code
_entity_poly.pdbx_strand_id
1 'polypeptide(L)'
;GLGDVYKRQHIAGENWHSDVSCDEEPPMGSILHLWEVPESGGDTLFASMYAAYDALSDRMKVYLEGLSATHSGEQIYRGRYNNADTGVVYPLSVHPVVRTHPVTGKKSLYVNKTFTTHINELPREESDGVLRFLYDHCAKPDYQVRFKWQPHSIAFWDNRCVQHLALWDY
;
A
#
# COMPACT_ATOMS: atom_id res chain seq x y z
N GLY A 1 -12.56 -4.10 38.06
CA GLY A 1 -11.51 -4.59 37.24
C GLY A 1 -11.44 -3.81 35.95
N LEU A 2 -10.42 -2.98 35.81
CA LEU A 2 -10.09 -2.29 34.57
C LEU A 2 -9.28 -3.25 33.70
N GLY A 3 -9.95 -4.01 32.88
CA GLY A 3 -9.38 -5.01 31.98
C GLY A 3 -10.14 -5.10 30.67
N ASP A 4 -10.56 -4.00 30.11
CA ASP A 4 -11.16 -4.00 28.79
C ASP A 4 -10.19 -3.43 27.75
N VAL A 5 -9.42 -4.38 27.22
CA VAL A 5 -9.48 -4.71 25.80
C VAL A 5 -9.48 -3.47 24.90
N TYR A 6 -8.30 -2.92 24.69
CA TYR A 6 -8.03 -2.29 23.41
C TYR A 6 -8.16 -3.37 22.32
N LYS A 7 -9.39 -3.61 21.87
CA LYS A 7 -9.60 -4.18 20.54
C LYS A 7 -8.86 -3.25 19.60
N ARG A 8 -7.72 -3.70 19.09
CA ARG A 8 -7.10 -3.06 17.94
C ARG A 8 -8.16 -3.04 16.84
N GLN A 9 -8.85 -1.92 16.71
CA GLN A 9 -9.61 -1.65 15.52
C GLN A 9 -8.56 -1.64 14.41
N HIS A 10 -8.72 -2.47 13.38
CA HIS A 10 -7.91 -2.37 12.18
C HIS A 10 -8.17 -0.99 11.59
N ILE A 11 -7.22 -0.10 11.78
CA ILE A 11 -7.33 1.30 11.38
C ILE A 11 -6.92 1.38 9.91
N ALA A 12 -7.70 2.06 9.10
CA ALA A 12 -7.36 2.28 7.69
C ALA A 12 -6.04 3.04 7.60
N GLY A 13 -5.12 2.58 6.72
CA GLY A 13 -3.83 3.23 6.53
C GLY A 13 -2.71 2.80 7.47
N GLU A 14 -2.92 1.78 8.32
CA GLU A 14 -1.95 1.24 9.29
C GLU A 14 -0.71 0.59 8.64
N ASN A 15 -0.80 0.20 7.40
CA ASN A 15 0.30 -0.40 6.63
C ASN A 15 0.53 0.39 5.34
N TRP A 16 1.74 0.27 4.81
CA TRP A 16 2.08 0.81 3.49
C TRP A 16 1.16 0.28 2.41
N HIS A 17 0.56 1.18 1.63
CA HIS A 17 -0.36 0.83 0.54
C HIS A 17 -0.46 1.92 -0.53
N SER A 18 -0.89 1.50 -1.71
CA SER A 18 -1.55 2.34 -2.71
C SER A 18 -3.05 2.10 -2.59
N ASP A 19 -3.86 3.13 -2.69
CA ASP A 19 -5.30 3.02 -2.50
C ASP A 19 -5.94 2.05 -3.48
N VAL A 20 -6.77 1.17 -2.91
CA VAL A 20 -7.68 0.27 -3.63
C VAL A 20 -7.00 -0.53 -4.74
N SER A 21 -5.74 -0.93 -4.53
CA SER A 21 -4.99 -1.71 -5.52
C SER A 21 -5.58 -3.13 -5.76
N CYS A 22 -6.63 -3.50 -5.03
CA CYS A 22 -7.41 -4.72 -5.28
C CYS A 22 -8.45 -4.60 -6.39
N ASP A 23 -8.70 -3.39 -6.89
CA ASP A 23 -9.60 -3.17 -8.03
C ASP A 23 -8.89 -3.46 -9.36
N GLU A 24 -9.64 -3.83 -10.38
CA GLU A 24 -9.13 -4.06 -11.73
C GLU A 24 -8.56 -2.76 -12.32
N GLU A 25 -9.25 -1.64 -12.09
CA GLU A 25 -8.81 -0.29 -12.46
C GLU A 25 -8.64 0.57 -11.20
N PRO A 26 -7.49 0.47 -10.49
CA PRO A 26 -7.25 1.26 -9.29
C PRO A 26 -7.28 2.76 -9.59
N PRO A 27 -7.72 3.60 -8.64
CA PRO A 27 -7.78 5.04 -8.82
C PRO A 27 -6.40 5.61 -9.16
N MET A 28 -6.35 6.47 -10.17
CA MET A 28 -5.11 7.14 -10.63
C MET A 28 -4.42 7.90 -9.51
N GLY A 29 -5.18 8.60 -8.69
CA GLY A 29 -4.66 9.41 -7.61
C GLY A 29 -5.72 9.65 -6.55
N SER A 30 -5.26 10.08 -5.37
CA SER A 30 -6.12 10.42 -4.24
C SER A 30 -5.83 11.84 -3.77
N ILE A 31 -6.89 12.52 -3.32
CA ILE A 31 -6.81 13.84 -2.69
C ILE A 31 -7.36 13.72 -1.29
N LEU A 32 -6.57 14.14 -0.30
CA LEU A 32 -7.00 14.21 1.09
C LEU A 32 -6.94 15.67 1.56
N HIS A 33 -8.06 16.16 2.08
CA HIS A 33 -8.18 17.47 2.71
C HIS A 33 -8.52 17.29 4.18
N LEU A 34 -7.68 17.76 5.10
CA LEU A 34 -7.93 17.70 6.54
C LEU A 34 -8.40 19.07 7.06
N TRP A 35 -9.56 19.06 7.70
CA TRP A 35 -10.14 20.25 8.35
C TRP A 35 -9.53 20.50 9.73
N GLU A 36 -9.34 19.41 10.48
CA GLU A 36 -8.80 19.40 11.83
C GLU A 36 -7.64 18.41 11.90
N VAL A 37 -6.65 18.75 12.67
CA VAL A 37 -5.46 17.92 12.90
C VAL A 37 -5.15 17.92 14.40
N PRO A 38 -4.55 16.84 14.94
CA PRO A 38 -4.09 16.83 16.32
C PRO A 38 -2.99 17.87 16.54
N GLU A 39 -2.77 18.29 17.78
CA GLU A 39 -1.70 19.23 18.12
C GLU A 39 -0.30 18.70 17.77
N SER A 40 -0.13 17.37 17.81
CA SER A 40 1.10 16.70 17.44
C SER A 40 0.82 15.33 16.87
N GLY A 41 1.70 14.83 16.00
CA GLY A 41 1.53 13.53 15.35
C GLY A 41 0.51 13.53 14.22
N GLY A 42 0.07 12.35 13.80
CA GLY A 42 -0.93 12.14 12.75
C GLY A 42 -0.44 12.47 11.33
N ASP A 43 0.88 12.58 11.13
CA ASP A 43 1.47 12.84 9.82
C ASP A 43 1.26 11.66 8.86
N THR A 44 1.44 11.92 7.57
CA THR A 44 1.44 10.85 6.55
C THR A 44 2.83 10.72 5.92
N LEU A 45 3.30 9.48 5.83
CA LEU A 45 4.48 9.15 5.05
C LEU A 45 4.06 8.77 3.63
N PHE A 46 4.78 9.30 2.64
CA PHE A 46 4.65 8.92 1.23
C PHE A 46 5.97 8.35 0.75
N ALA A 47 5.94 7.24 0.01
CA ALA A 47 7.12 6.59 -0.52
C ALA A 47 7.05 6.49 -2.05
N SER A 48 8.14 6.87 -2.72
CA SER A 48 8.27 6.79 -4.18
C SER A 48 8.60 5.37 -4.62
N MET A 49 7.69 4.74 -5.34
CA MET A 49 7.90 3.42 -5.90
C MET A 49 8.80 3.44 -7.15
N TYR A 50 9.00 4.60 -7.75
CA TYR A 50 10.05 4.80 -8.75
C TYR A 50 11.44 4.67 -8.11
N ALA A 51 11.70 5.42 -7.04
CA ALA A 51 12.98 5.38 -6.34
C ALA A 51 13.25 3.97 -5.75
N ALA A 52 12.22 3.32 -5.21
CA ALA A 52 12.33 1.95 -4.74
C ALA A 52 12.70 0.98 -5.86
N TYR A 53 12.08 1.09 -7.05
CA TYR A 53 12.47 0.28 -8.20
C TYR A 53 13.89 0.58 -8.69
N ASP A 54 14.24 1.85 -8.82
CA ASP A 54 15.55 2.28 -9.34
C ASP A 54 16.70 1.77 -8.46
N ALA A 55 16.49 1.70 -7.15
CA ALA A 55 17.46 1.24 -6.16
C ALA A 55 17.63 -0.30 -6.08
N LEU A 56 16.81 -1.07 -6.77
CA LEU A 56 17.02 -2.52 -6.89
C LEU A 56 18.27 -2.82 -7.73
N SER A 57 18.95 -3.93 -7.42
CA SER A 57 20.00 -4.43 -8.30
C SER A 57 19.45 -4.84 -9.67
N ASP A 58 20.28 -4.79 -10.70
CA ASP A 58 19.88 -5.19 -12.06
C ASP A 58 19.38 -6.64 -12.10
N ARG A 59 19.99 -7.54 -11.32
CA ARG A 59 19.52 -8.93 -11.20
C ARG A 59 18.12 -9.02 -10.61
N MET A 60 17.81 -8.23 -9.59
CA MET A 60 16.47 -8.21 -8.99
C MET A 60 15.45 -7.61 -9.96
N LYS A 61 15.81 -6.55 -10.69
CA LYS A 61 14.94 -5.97 -11.73
C LYS A 61 14.59 -7.00 -12.80
N VAL A 62 15.59 -7.74 -13.28
CA VAL A 62 15.39 -8.85 -14.26
C VAL A 62 14.53 -9.96 -13.67
N TYR A 63 14.76 -10.34 -12.41
CA TYR A 63 13.98 -11.38 -11.75
C TYR A 63 12.49 -11.02 -11.61
N LEU A 64 12.19 -9.76 -11.29
CA LEU A 64 10.82 -9.29 -11.09
C LEU A 64 10.07 -8.98 -12.40
N GLU A 65 10.79 -8.85 -13.51
CA GLU A 65 10.19 -8.57 -14.82
C GLU A 65 9.27 -9.70 -15.26
N GLY A 66 8.03 -9.37 -15.60
CA GLY A 66 7.03 -10.33 -16.04
C GLY A 66 6.30 -11.07 -14.91
N LEU A 67 6.70 -10.87 -13.64
CA LEU A 67 5.95 -11.40 -12.51
C LEU A 67 4.67 -10.60 -12.29
N SER A 68 3.61 -11.29 -11.87
CA SER A 68 2.33 -10.70 -11.49
C SER A 68 1.98 -11.06 -10.04
N ALA A 69 1.22 -10.20 -9.39
CA ALA A 69 0.77 -10.41 -8.03
C ALA A 69 -0.75 -10.25 -7.92
N THR A 70 -1.37 -11.10 -7.11
CA THR A 70 -2.78 -10.98 -6.75
C THR A 70 -2.95 -10.01 -5.60
N HIS A 71 -3.87 -9.07 -5.78
CA HIS A 71 -4.29 -8.09 -4.78
C HIS A 71 -5.74 -8.37 -4.36
N SER A 72 -6.01 -8.42 -3.06
CA SER A 72 -7.34 -8.72 -2.51
C SER A 72 -7.77 -7.68 -1.49
N GLY A 73 -9.00 -7.21 -1.60
CA GLY A 73 -9.65 -6.36 -0.61
C GLY A 73 -10.12 -7.12 0.63
N GLU A 74 -10.19 -8.45 0.57
CA GLU A 74 -10.73 -9.27 1.65
C GLU A 74 -10.03 -9.02 2.99
N GLN A 75 -8.70 -8.90 2.99
CA GLN A 75 -7.89 -8.69 4.20
C GLN A 75 -8.29 -7.40 4.95
N ILE A 76 -8.81 -6.41 4.22
CA ILE A 76 -9.15 -5.09 4.76
C ILE A 76 -10.64 -4.93 5.01
N TYR A 77 -11.48 -5.52 4.16
CA TYR A 77 -12.92 -5.27 4.18
C TYR A 77 -13.69 -6.30 5.00
N ARG A 78 -13.15 -7.53 5.19
CA ARG A 78 -13.81 -8.57 5.98
C ARG A 78 -14.04 -8.10 7.43
N GLY A 79 -15.29 -8.21 7.89
CA GLY A 79 -15.70 -7.83 9.26
C GLY A 79 -15.73 -6.33 9.55
N ARG A 80 -15.39 -5.46 8.58
CA ARG A 80 -15.27 -4.03 8.82
C ARG A 80 -16.60 -3.28 8.88
N TYR A 81 -17.60 -3.77 8.16
CA TYR A 81 -18.87 -3.06 7.97
C TYR A 81 -20.06 -3.65 8.74
N ASN A 82 -19.85 -4.39 9.84
CA ASN A 82 -20.90 -5.01 10.68
C ASN A 82 -21.90 -5.90 9.92
N ASN A 83 -21.67 -6.21 8.67
CA ASN A 83 -22.47 -7.12 7.89
C ASN A 83 -21.93 -8.55 8.09
N ALA A 84 -22.82 -9.53 8.22
CA ALA A 84 -22.42 -10.91 8.12
C ALA A 84 -21.71 -11.11 6.77
N ASP A 85 -20.43 -11.50 6.79
CA ASP A 85 -19.60 -11.69 5.57
C ASP A 85 -20.09 -12.85 4.68
N THR A 86 -21.25 -13.40 4.98
CA THR A 86 -21.83 -14.52 4.25
C THR A 86 -22.28 -14.08 2.86
N GLY A 87 -21.60 -14.58 1.82
CA GLY A 87 -21.91 -14.28 0.41
C GLY A 87 -21.33 -12.98 -0.11
N VAL A 88 -20.48 -12.29 0.66
CA VAL A 88 -19.77 -11.09 0.18
C VAL A 88 -18.62 -11.50 -0.75
N VAL A 89 -18.60 -10.94 -1.95
CA VAL A 89 -17.48 -11.04 -2.90
C VAL A 89 -16.62 -9.80 -2.72
N TYR A 90 -15.37 -10.00 -2.32
CA TYR A 90 -14.40 -8.91 -2.17
C TYR A 90 -13.69 -8.64 -3.49
N PRO A 91 -13.33 -7.38 -3.80
CA PRO A 91 -12.54 -7.07 -4.97
C PRO A 91 -11.21 -7.81 -4.94
N LEU A 92 -10.85 -8.37 -6.09
CA LEU A 92 -9.63 -9.14 -6.29
C LEU A 92 -9.15 -8.92 -7.72
N SER A 93 -7.89 -8.51 -7.87
CA SER A 93 -7.30 -8.24 -9.18
C SER A 93 -5.85 -8.69 -9.25
N VAL A 94 -5.37 -8.88 -10.46
CA VAL A 94 -3.97 -9.25 -10.74
C VAL A 94 -3.28 -8.06 -11.39
N HIS A 95 -2.14 -7.67 -10.82
CA HIS A 95 -1.32 -6.58 -11.34
C HIS A 95 0.14 -7.01 -11.52
N PRO A 96 0.89 -6.39 -12.45
CA PRO A 96 2.31 -6.66 -12.56
C PRO A 96 3.05 -6.20 -11.30
N VAL A 97 4.04 -7.00 -10.84
CA VAL A 97 4.93 -6.63 -9.72
C VAL A 97 5.73 -5.36 -10.05
N VAL A 98 6.17 -5.25 -11.31
CA VAL A 98 6.81 -4.05 -11.87
C VAL A 98 5.88 -3.43 -12.90
N ARG A 99 5.36 -2.25 -12.59
CA ARG A 99 4.43 -1.51 -13.45
C ARG A 99 5.13 -0.40 -14.21
N THR A 100 4.81 -0.25 -15.49
CA THR A 100 5.20 0.94 -16.26
C THR A 100 4.13 2.00 -16.13
N HIS A 101 4.50 3.19 -15.67
CA HIS A 101 3.57 4.29 -15.50
C HIS A 101 3.10 4.82 -16.87
N PRO A 102 1.78 4.92 -17.11
CA PRO A 102 1.23 5.16 -18.45
C PRO A 102 1.55 6.56 -19.01
N VAL A 103 1.89 7.53 -18.15
CA VAL A 103 2.19 8.91 -18.57
C VAL A 103 3.69 9.14 -18.64
N THR A 104 4.45 8.70 -17.63
CA THR A 104 5.90 8.99 -17.56
C THR A 104 6.78 7.95 -18.22
N GLY A 105 6.25 6.75 -18.50
CA GLY A 105 7.02 5.60 -19.00
C GLY A 105 8.00 5.00 -17.98
N LYS A 106 8.09 5.54 -16.77
CA LYS A 106 8.98 5.03 -15.72
C LYS A 106 8.43 3.74 -15.11
N LYS A 107 9.34 2.85 -14.75
CA LYS A 107 8.99 1.63 -13.99
C LYS A 107 8.87 1.93 -12.50
N SER A 108 7.92 1.28 -11.84
CA SER A 108 7.67 1.38 -10.39
C SER A 108 7.33 0.00 -9.84
N LEU A 109 7.65 -0.23 -8.57
CA LEU A 109 7.15 -1.39 -7.83
C LEU A 109 5.65 -1.21 -7.54
N TYR A 110 4.87 -2.28 -7.74
CA TYR A 110 3.42 -2.24 -7.54
C TYR A 110 2.93 -3.42 -6.69
N VAL A 111 3.56 -3.61 -5.55
CA VAL A 111 3.16 -4.54 -4.49
C VAL A 111 3.09 -3.79 -3.16
N ASN A 112 2.11 -4.10 -2.32
CA ASN A 112 1.98 -3.47 -1.01
C ASN A 112 1.45 -4.44 0.05
N LYS A 113 1.78 -4.18 1.30
CA LYS A 113 1.47 -5.08 2.41
C LYS A 113 -0.03 -5.19 2.70
N THR A 114 -0.81 -4.18 2.32
CA THR A 114 -2.24 -4.10 2.61
C THR A 114 -3.08 -5.01 1.72
N PHE A 115 -2.80 -5.02 0.41
CA PHE A 115 -3.65 -5.70 -0.56
C PHE A 115 -2.98 -6.90 -1.23
N THR A 116 -1.65 -6.91 -1.40
CA THR A 116 -0.96 -8.00 -2.12
C THR A 116 -0.95 -9.27 -1.30
N THR A 117 -1.42 -10.37 -1.90
CA THR A 117 -1.53 -11.67 -1.24
C THR A 117 -0.41 -12.64 -1.62
N HIS A 118 -0.05 -12.69 -2.89
CA HIS A 118 1.02 -13.57 -3.40
C HIS A 118 1.45 -13.17 -4.83
N ILE A 119 2.63 -13.65 -5.22
CA ILE A 119 3.12 -13.59 -6.61
C ILE A 119 2.66 -14.87 -7.31
N ASN A 120 2.01 -14.72 -8.46
CA ASN A 120 1.28 -15.81 -9.09
C ASN A 120 2.19 -16.90 -9.71
N GLU A 121 3.36 -16.52 -10.18
CA GLU A 121 4.32 -17.39 -10.87
C GLU A 121 5.25 -18.16 -9.89
N LEU A 122 5.11 -17.92 -8.58
CA LEU A 122 5.99 -18.50 -7.56
C LEU A 122 5.21 -19.46 -6.63
N PRO A 123 5.86 -20.53 -6.16
CA PRO A 123 5.35 -21.28 -5.00
C PRO A 123 5.18 -20.37 -3.79
N ARG A 124 4.26 -20.71 -2.91
CA ARG A 124 3.88 -19.86 -1.77
C ARG A 124 5.06 -19.41 -0.91
N GLU A 125 5.97 -20.31 -0.58
CA GLU A 125 7.12 -19.98 0.27
C GLU A 125 8.08 -19.00 -0.40
N GLU A 126 8.32 -19.14 -1.70
CA GLU A 126 9.15 -18.21 -2.49
C GLU A 126 8.47 -16.85 -2.61
N SER A 127 7.18 -16.85 -2.94
CA SER A 127 6.37 -15.64 -3.00
C SER A 127 6.43 -14.85 -1.69
N ASP A 128 6.22 -15.51 -0.55
CA ASP A 128 6.27 -14.88 0.77
C ASP A 128 7.66 -14.29 1.07
N GLY A 129 8.73 -14.98 0.66
CA GLY A 129 10.11 -14.50 0.81
C GLY A 129 10.38 -13.24 -0.01
N VAL A 130 9.98 -13.26 -1.29
CA VAL A 130 10.16 -12.12 -2.21
C VAL A 130 9.31 -10.93 -1.77
N LEU A 131 8.04 -11.14 -1.43
CA LEU A 131 7.16 -10.07 -0.99
C LEU A 131 7.64 -9.42 0.30
N ARG A 132 8.13 -10.20 1.27
CA ARG A 132 8.73 -9.66 2.51
C ARG A 132 9.89 -8.73 2.19
N PHE A 133 10.81 -9.19 1.34
CA PHE A 133 11.94 -8.36 0.89
C PHE A 133 11.45 -7.06 0.23
N LEU A 134 10.47 -7.14 -0.66
CA LEU A 134 9.94 -5.97 -1.38
C LEU A 134 9.22 -4.99 -0.44
N TYR A 135 8.45 -5.47 0.54
CA TYR A 135 7.79 -4.60 1.52
C TYR A 135 8.80 -3.84 2.37
N ASP A 136 9.82 -4.53 2.87
CA ASP A 136 10.90 -3.90 3.66
C ASP A 136 11.70 -2.91 2.80
N HIS A 137 11.94 -3.28 1.54
CA HIS A 137 12.63 -2.41 0.58
C HIS A 137 11.84 -1.14 0.25
N CYS A 138 10.54 -1.25 -0.04
CA CYS A 138 9.67 -0.10 -0.34
C CYS A 138 9.52 0.86 0.86
N ALA A 139 9.66 0.35 2.07
CA ALA A 139 9.54 1.10 3.32
C ALA A 139 10.86 1.73 3.80
N LYS A 140 11.91 1.82 2.97
CA LYS A 140 13.16 2.48 3.36
C LYS A 140 13.00 3.99 3.42
N PRO A 141 13.60 4.65 4.43
CA PRO A 141 13.54 6.11 4.59
C PRO A 141 14.03 6.89 3.37
N ASP A 142 14.97 6.32 2.60
CA ASP A 142 15.56 6.94 1.40
C ASP A 142 14.53 7.30 0.31
N TYR A 143 13.35 6.65 0.33
CA TYR A 143 12.30 6.85 -0.66
C TYR A 143 11.13 7.65 -0.12
N GLN A 144 11.19 8.07 1.15
CA GLN A 144 10.06 8.64 1.88
C GLN A 144 10.13 10.16 1.98
N VAL A 145 8.94 10.76 2.02
CA VAL A 145 8.73 12.10 2.56
C VAL A 145 7.69 12.03 3.66
N ARG A 146 7.90 12.77 4.75
CA ARG A 146 6.94 12.95 5.82
C ARG A 146 6.15 14.23 5.56
N PHE A 147 4.85 14.10 5.34
CA PHE A 147 3.94 15.22 5.18
C PHE A 147 3.32 15.56 6.53
N LYS A 148 3.68 16.73 7.05
CA LYS A 148 3.13 17.27 8.28
C LYS A 148 1.86 18.04 7.96
N TRP A 149 0.75 17.55 8.49
CA TRP A 149 -0.55 18.18 8.29
C TRP A 149 -0.68 19.47 9.11
N GLN A 150 -1.35 20.44 8.49
CA GLN A 150 -1.88 21.64 9.14
C GLN A 150 -3.39 21.69 8.85
N PRO A 151 -4.19 22.42 9.67
CA PRO A 151 -5.59 22.65 9.34
C PRO A 151 -5.73 23.17 7.90
N HIS A 152 -6.68 22.59 7.16
CA HIS A 152 -6.94 22.88 5.75
C HIS A 152 -5.84 22.48 4.75
N SER A 153 -4.82 21.72 5.17
CA SER A 153 -3.86 21.14 4.22
C SER A 153 -4.56 20.20 3.24
N ILE A 154 -4.08 20.21 2.01
CA ILE A 154 -4.48 19.27 0.96
C ILE A 154 -3.23 18.53 0.49
N ALA A 155 -3.29 17.20 0.47
CA ALA A 155 -2.31 16.36 -0.21
C ALA A 155 -2.97 15.69 -1.42
N PHE A 156 -2.24 15.65 -2.53
CA PHE A 156 -2.61 14.92 -3.74
C PHE A 156 -1.45 14.02 -4.14
N TRP A 157 -1.72 12.73 -4.34
CA TRP A 157 -0.69 11.76 -4.74
C TRP A 157 -1.18 10.83 -5.84
N ASP A 158 -0.22 10.32 -6.62
CA ASP A 158 -0.45 9.39 -7.70
C ASP A 158 -0.32 7.94 -7.19
N ASN A 159 -1.43 7.23 -7.08
CA ASN A 159 -1.48 5.85 -6.60
C ASN A 159 -0.74 4.85 -7.51
N ARG A 160 -0.42 5.24 -8.74
CA ARG A 160 0.28 4.36 -9.68
C ARG A 160 1.77 4.20 -9.38
N CYS A 161 2.34 5.13 -8.57
CA CYS A 161 3.77 5.15 -8.26
C CYS A 161 4.12 5.61 -6.84
N VAL A 162 3.12 5.77 -5.97
CA VAL A 162 3.30 6.16 -4.57
C VAL A 162 2.58 5.17 -3.66
N GLN A 163 3.25 4.79 -2.57
CA GLN A 163 2.61 4.21 -1.40
C GLN A 163 2.58 5.22 -0.27
N HIS A 164 1.62 5.07 0.64
CA HIS A 164 1.52 5.94 1.81
C HIS A 164 1.17 5.16 3.07
N LEU A 165 1.42 5.79 4.21
CA LEU A 165 1.21 5.25 5.54
C LEU A 165 0.78 6.38 6.48
N ALA A 166 -0.37 6.23 7.12
CA ALA A 166 -0.80 7.14 8.19
C ALA A 166 -0.06 6.82 9.49
N LEU A 167 0.51 7.83 10.14
CA LEU A 167 1.14 7.69 11.45
C LEU A 167 0.09 7.89 12.56
N TRP A 168 0.08 6.98 13.51
CA TRP A 168 -0.84 6.97 14.65
C TRP A 168 -0.05 7.28 15.94
N ASP A 169 0.66 8.42 15.91
CA ASP A 169 1.55 8.90 16.97
C ASP A 169 0.98 10.12 17.72
N TYR A 170 -0.35 10.20 17.85
CA TYR A 170 -1.09 11.26 18.55
C TYR A 170 -2.03 10.70 19.62
#